data_031bb32a139a92354795800a76cc6dac
#
_entry.id   031bb32a139a92354795800a76cc6dac
#
_cell.length_a   1.000
_cell.length_b   1.000
_cell.length_c   1.000
_cell.angle_alpha   90.00
_cell.angle_beta   90.00
_cell.angle_gamma   90.00
#
_symmetry.space_group_name_H-M   'P 1'
#
loop_
_entity.id
_entity.type
_entity.pdbx_description
1 polymer ?
#
loop_
_entity_poly.entity_id
_entity_poly.type
_entity_poly.pdbx_seq_one_letter_code
_entity_poly.pdbx_strand_id
1 'polypeptide(L)'
;MKKLKWWCVVGLTAMGVALSGCGSSSNSGGDSASLRLVNATLTHPSLDLLVNTSASISGVLADTASAYVAPGSGSTTLQLNDSGVGTTLATTLPTLASGSHYTLFAYESAGSVKTVVLNEDTATPASGIAQLRVYNIAGDAGKLDVYITDPSVSLASAGSPISITTGTVPFSTIYTTYSPGTYRVRVTGYGNKSDLRLDMPIALTTQQIGTVVLSPASGGVLLNGSLVIQQSTYSATRNTNVRLRLAAAVTPGATVSANAGGIAITAGSLAPAFGFYTLVPATGALNISVNSASVGAPATALVAGSDMTLLVYGNAGSAVASLLTDDNRPPSDVTTVKLRLINGETGGVGALTLTANNSLVATAIAAGTASSYVSVPGSTTAMNLTVNSSTSSTSFTNANNILNPGGVYTVLLGGDVSAPQFLIRSTQ
;
A
#
# COMPACT_ATOMS: atom_id res chain seq x y z
N MET A 1 35.09 17.26 64.63
CA MET A 1 34.44 17.28 65.97
C MET A 1 33.17 16.45 65.89
N LYS A 2 33.08 15.44 66.79
CA LYS A 2 31.89 14.73 67.37
C LYS A 2 30.82 14.23 66.37
N LYS A 3 30.76 12.93 66.06
CA LYS A 3 30.10 11.79 66.73
C LYS A 3 28.63 12.10 67.13
N LEU A 4 27.67 11.31 66.56
CA LEU A 4 26.80 10.49 67.41
C LEU A 4 26.05 9.41 66.56
N LYS A 5 26.27 8.14 66.96
CA LYS A 5 25.50 6.96 66.59
C LYS A 5 24.20 6.93 67.40
N TRP A 6 23.12 6.36 66.87
CA TRP A 6 22.17 5.64 67.71
C TRP A 6 21.51 4.48 66.89
N TRP A 7 21.69 3.37 67.51
CA TRP A 7 21.03 2.10 67.22
C TRP A 7 19.68 2.08 67.97
N CYS A 8 18.62 1.48 67.33
CA CYS A 8 17.59 0.77 68.09
C CYS A 8 17.15 -0.45 67.32
N VAL A 9 17.47 -1.61 67.85
CA VAL A 9 16.97 -2.92 67.58
C VAL A 9 15.77 -3.17 68.54
N VAL A 10 14.65 -3.67 68.05
CA VAL A 10 13.60 -4.45 68.73
C VAL A 10 12.58 -4.78 67.63
N GLY A 11 12.02 -5.96 67.39
CA GLY A 11 11.97 -7.24 68.09
C GLY A 11 10.99 -8.08 67.28
N LEU A 12 11.33 -9.32 67.19
CA LEU A 12 10.58 -10.41 66.55
C LEU A 12 9.24 -10.69 67.23
N THR A 13 8.15 -10.84 66.45
CA THR A 13 7.05 -11.73 66.84
C THR A 13 6.44 -12.38 65.62
N ALA A 14 6.78 -13.63 65.44
CA ALA A 14 6.11 -14.56 64.53
C ALA A 14 4.73 -14.91 65.12
N MET A 15 3.67 -14.76 64.33
CA MET A 15 2.39 -15.38 64.65
C MET A 15 1.90 -16.12 63.43
N GLY A 16 2.20 -17.42 63.37
CA GLY A 16 1.69 -18.35 62.37
C GLY A 16 0.20 -18.57 62.57
N VAL A 17 -0.57 -18.29 61.53
CA VAL A 17 -1.94 -18.83 61.38
C VAL A 17 -1.92 -19.74 60.16
N ALA A 18 -1.82 -21.03 60.41
CA ALA A 18 -2.11 -22.06 59.43
C ALA A 18 -3.61 -22.08 59.20
N LEU A 19 -4.09 -21.48 58.11
CA LEU A 19 -5.40 -21.79 57.55
C LEU A 19 -5.20 -22.82 56.44
N SER A 20 -5.36 -24.08 56.78
CA SER A 20 -5.61 -25.17 55.83
C SER A 20 -7.01 -25.01 55.24
N GLY A 21 -7.10 -24.19 54.18
CA GLY A 21 -8.23 -24.16 53.29
C GLY A 21 -7.99 -25.13 52.14
N CYS A 22 -8.42 -26.39 52.25
CA CYS A 22 -8.67 -27.23 51.11
C CYS A 22 -9.84 -26.64 50.32
N GLY A 23 -9.55 -25.62 49.49
CA GLY A 23 -10.36 -25.27 48.35
C GLY A 23 -9.84 -26.10 47.19
N SER A 24 -10.57 -27.17 46.84
CA SER A 24 -10.44 -27.76 45.51
C SER A 24 -10.78 -26.67 44.47
N SER A 25 -9.81 -25.85 44.11
CA SER A 25 -9.88 -25.16 42.87
C SER A 25 -9.85 -26.23 41.79
N SER A 26 -11.05 -26.62 41.31
CA SER A 26 -11.20 -27.15 39.99
C SER A 26 -10.45 -26.16 39.11
N ASN A 27 -9.24 -26.52 38.70
CA ASN A 27 -8.60 -25.93 37.53
C ASN A 27 -9.53 -26.26 36.35
N SER A 28 -10.59 -25.49 36.21
CA SER A 28 -11.12 -25.23 34.90
C SER A 28 -10.03 -24.39 34.19
N GLY A 29 -8.96 -25.06 33.81
CA GLY A 29 -8.17 -24.63 32.70
C GLY A 29 -9.12 -24.55 31.51
N GLY A 30 -9.96 -23.51 31.51
CA GLY A 30 -10.89 -23.25 30.44
C GLY A 30 -10.05 -23.24 29.16
N ASP A 31 -10.50 -23.98 28.18
CA ASP A 31 -9.91 -24.05 26.88
C ASP A 31 -9.77 -22.61 26.31
N SER A 32 -8.62 -22.01 26.44
CA SER A 32 -8.35 -20.66 25.97
C SER A 32 -7.35 -20.69 24.80
N ALA A 33 -7.50 -19.76 23.88
CA ALA A 33 -6.52 -19.44 22.88
C ALA A 33 -5.69 -18.23 23.32
N SER A 34 -4.62 -17.93 22.63
CA SER A 34 -3.86 -16.69 22.76
C SER A 34 -4.11 -15.83 21.53
N LEU A 35 -4.48 -14.56 21.71
CA LEU A 35 -4.81 -13.64 20.63
C LEU A 35 -4.13 -12.30 20.85
N ARG A 36 -3.48 -11.76 19.83
CA ARG A 36 -3.01 -10.36 19.79
C ARG A 36 -3.58 -9.62 18.59
N LEU A 37 -3.65 -8.30 18.69
CA LEU A 37 -4.02 -7.38 17.58
C LEU A 37 -2.79 -6.72 17.01
N VAL A 38 -2.69 -6.70 15.68
CA VAL A 38 -1.77 -5.83 14.92
C VAL A 38 -2.59 -4.75 14.24
N ASN A 39 -2.26 -3.49 14.48
CA ASN A 39 -2.83 -2.36 13.76
C ASN A 39 -1.90 -1.95 12.61
N ALA A 40 -2.20 -2.41 11.39
CA ALA A 40 -1.53 -2.01 10.16
C ALA A 40 -2.39 -1.08 9.29
N THR A 41 -3.40 -0.43 9.88
CA THR A 41 -4.24 0.56 9.17
C THR A 41 -3.46 1.85 8.90
N LEU A 42 -3.92 2.62 7.91
CA LEU A 42 -3.29 3.85 7.45
C LEU A 42 -3.93 5.09 8.06
N THR A 43 -5.25 5.04 8.29
CA THR A 43 -6.06 6.20 8.69
C THR A 43 -6.59 6.10 10.11
N HIS A 44 -6.43 4.94 10.78
CA HIS A 44 -6.84 4.74 12.17
C HIS A 44 -5.61 4.69 13.10
N PRO A 45 -5.27 5.80 13.78
CA PRO A 45 -4.06 5.89 14.59
C PRO A 45 -4.06 4.95 15.80
N SER A 46 -5.22 4.50 16.25
CA SER A 46 -5.38 3.61 17.39
C SER A 46 -6.63 2.74 17.26
N LEU A 47 -6.53 1.45 17.61
CA LEU A 47 -7.63 0.49 17.52
C LEU A 47 -7.89 -0.21 18.85
N ASP A 48 -9.16 -0.53 19.10
CA ASP A 48 -9.62 -1.37 20.20
C ASP A 48 -10.19 -2.68 19.64
N LEU A 49 -10.00 -3.78 20.37
CA LEU A 49 -10.60 -5.07 20.05
C LEU A 49 -11.52 -5.53 21.17
N LEU A 50 -12.76 -5.80 20.82
CA LEU A 50 -13.74 -6.47 21.67
C LEU A 50 -13.79 -7.95 21.29
N VAL A 51 -13.78 -8.79 22.31
CA VAL A 51 -13.96 -10.25 22.20
C VAL A 51 -15.30 -10.60 22.82
N ASN A 52 -16.21 -11.17 22.04
CA ASN A 52 -17.57 -11.48 22.47
C ASN A 52 -18.25 -10.30 23.18
N THR A 53 -18.15 -9.11 22.59
CA THR A 53 -18.68 -7.82 23.07
C THR A 53 -17.98 -7.21 24.30
N SER A 54 -16.99 -7.90 24.88
CA SER A 54 -16.19 -7.38 26.00
C SER A 54 -14.89 -6.77 25.52
N ALA A 55 -14.54 -5.56 25.97
CA ALA A 55 -13.27 -4.93 25.67
C ALA A 55 -12.13 -5.81 26.19
N SER A 56 -11.22 -6.19 25.28
CA SER A 56 -10.14 -7.12 25.61
C SER A 56 -8.75 -6.54 25.32
N ILE A 57 -8.63 -5.72 24.27
CA ILE A 57 -7.40 -5.02 23.89
C ILE A 57 -7.80 -3.58 23.58
N SER A 58 -7.05 -2.60 24.08
CA SER A 58 -7.35 -1.18 23.88
C SER A 58 -6.11 -0.41 23.44
N GLY A 59 -6.31 0.61 22.61
CA GLY A 59 -5.31 1.61 22.28
C GLY A 59 -4.12 1.09 21.47
N VAL A 60 -4.31 0.10 20.59
CA VAL A 60 -3.21 -0.41 19.75
C VAL A 60 -2.86 0.61 18.69
N LEU A 61 -1.71 1.24 18.82
CA LEU A 61 -1.25 2.28 17.90
C LEU A 61 -0.96 1.70 16.51
N ALA A 62 -1.07 2.55 15.49
CA ALA A 62 -0.70 2.18 14.13
C ALA A 62 0.75 1.68 14.08
N ASP A 63 1.00 0.66 13.26
CA ASP A 63 2.29 -0.03 13.10
C ASP A 63 2.80 -0.75 14.35
N THR A 64 1.92 -1.07 15.30
CA THR A 64 2.27 -1.85 16.50
C THR A 64 1.42 -3.10 16.67
N ALA A 65 1.88 -3.98 17.53
CA ALA A 65 1.13 -5.14 18.01
C ALA A 65 0.84 -5.00 19.50
N SER A 66 -0.32 -5.50 19.93
CA SER A 66 -0.65 -5.63 21.37
C SER A 66 0.12 -6.77 22.02
N ALA A 67 0.08 -6.84 23.35
CA ALA A 67 0.30 -8.09 24.07
C ALA A 67 -0.78 -9.12 23.71
N TYR A 68 -0.53 -10.41 24.03
CA TYR A 68 -1.52 -11.45 23.90
C TYR A 68 -2.55 -11.37 25.05
N VAL A 69 -3.80 -11.62 24.69
CA VAL A 69 -4.91 -11.88 25.62
C VAL A 69 -5.37 -13.33 25.46
N ALA A 70 -6.12 -13.85 26.42
CA ALA A 70 -6.54 -15.24 26.46
C ALA A 70 -8.08 -15.37 26.28
N PRO A 71 -8.63 -15.22 25.08
CA PRO A 71 -10.04 -15.49 24.83
C PRO A 71 -10.36 -16.98 25.01
N GLY A 72 -11.61 -17.31 25.33
CA GLY A 72 -12.09 -18.69 25.29
C GLY A 72 -11.94 -19.28 23.87
N SER A 73 -11.69 -20.60 23.80
CA SER A 73 -11.68 -21.33 22.54
C SER A 73 -13.07 -21.47 21.93
N GLY A 74 -13.13 -21.84 20.65
CA GLY A 74 -14.38 -22.00 19.90
C GLY A 74 -14.69 -20.82 19.00
N SER A 75 -15.94 -20.73 18.57
CA SER A 75 -16.40 -19.60 17.73
C SER A 75 -16.42 -18.32 18.54
N THR A 76 -15.65 -17.33 18.10
CA THR A 76 -15.39 -16.10 18.85
C THR A 76 -15.68 -14.89 18.00
N THR A 77 -16.55 -14.00 18.48
CA THR A 77 -16.79 -12.72 17.79
C THR A 77 -15.65 -11.76 18.13
N LEU A 78 -14.92 -11.31 17.11
CA LEU A 78 -13.90 -10.29 17.19
C LEU A 78 -14.41 -9.02 16.52
N GLN A 79 -14.65 -7.96 17.32
CA GLN A 79 -15.13 -6.67 16.85
C GLN A 79 -14.01 -5.64 17.00
N LEU A 80 -13.61 -5.04 15.89
CA LEU A 80 -12.59 -4.01 15.84
C LEU A 80 -13.25 -2.64 15.84
N ASN A 81 -12.84 -1.77 16.73
CA ASN A 81 -13.36 -0.40 16.85
C ASN A 81 -12.23 0.63 16.68
N ASP A 82 -12.61 1.82 16.21
CA ASP A 82 -11.74 3.00 16.29
C ASP A 82 -11.64 3.46 17.74
N SER A 83 -10.42 3.56 18.24
CA SER A 83 -10.16 3.88 19.64
C SER A 83 -10.60 5.29 19.99
N GLY A 84 -11.33 5.43 21.09
CA GLY A 84 -11.84 6.73 21.57
C GLY A 84 -13.15 7.21 20.89
N VAL A 85 -13.50 6.68 19.72
CA VAL A 85 -14.76 6.97 19.02
C VAL A 85 -15.79 5.87 19.24
N GLY A 86 -15.33 4.62 19.39
CA GLY A 86 -16.17 3.44 19.59
C GLY A 86 -16.89 2.96 18.32
N THR A 87 -16.60 3.56 17.17
CA THR A 87 -17.19 3.13 15.89
C THR A 87 -16.63 1.78 15.49
N THR A 88 -17.51 0.83 15.19
CA THR A 88 -17.15 -0.49 14.68
C THR A 88 -16.64 -0.38 13.25
N LEU A 89 -15.41 -0.82 13.02
CA LEU A 89 -14.75 -0.81 11.72
C LEU A 89 -14.87 -2.14 10.99
N ALA A 90 -14.77 -3.26 11.75
CA ALA A 90 -14.87 -4.60 11.20
C ALA A 90 -15.33 -5.59 12.27
N THR A 91 -15.99 -6.65 11.83
CA THR A 91 -16.36 -7.80 12.70
C THR A 91 -16.00 -9.09 11.97
N THR A 92 -15.39 -10.04 12.69
CA THR A 92 -15.06 -11.37 12.17
C THR A 92 -15.37 -12.44 13.21
N LEU A 93 -15.67 -13.66 12.77
CA LEU A 93 -16.03 -14.80 13.59
C LEU A 93 -15.08 -15.98 13.37
N PRO A 94 -13.83 -15.92 13.79
CA PRO A 94 -12.95 -17.07 13.71
C PRO A 94 -13.32 -18.15 14.72
N THR A 95 -12.90 -19.38 14.42
CA THR A 95 -12.85 -20.46 15.40
C THR A 95 -11.43 -20.52 15.96
N LEU A 96 -11.27 -20.26 17.26
CA LEU A 96 -9.99 -20.29 17.95
C LEU A 96 -9.82 -21.66 18.65
N ALA A 97 -8.76 -22.38 18.33
CA ALA A 97 -8.45 -23.66 18.98
C ALA A 97 -7.81 -23.43 20.35
N SER A 98 -8.13 -24.29 21.29
CA SER A 98 -7.52 -24.28 22.63
C SER A 98 -6.00 -24.41 22.54
N GLY A 99 -5.28 -23.61 23.32
CA GLY A 99 -3.82 -23.60 23.37
C GLY A 99 -3.12 -22.98 22.17
N SER A 100 -3.87 -22.59 21.14
CA SER A 100 -3.30 -22.02 19.91
C SER A 100 -3.12 -20.50 20.01
N HIS A 101 -2.12 -20.00 19.23
CA HIS A 101 -1.78 -18.58 19.17
C HIS A 101 -2.22 -17.97 17.85
N TYR A 102 -2.78 -16.78 17.94
CA TYR A 102 -3.31 -16.05 16.80
C TYR A 102 -2.90 -14.58 16.80
N THR A 103 -2.63 -14.05 15.62
CA THR A 103 -2.57 -12.61 15.36
C THR A 103 -3.79 -12.20 14.54
N LEU A 104 -4.64 -11.33 15.07
CA LEU A 104 -5.60 -10.57 14.28
C LEU A 104 -4.87 -9.40 13.64
N PHE A 105 -4.77 -9.41 12.33
CA PHE A 105 -4.10 -8.36 11.55
C PHE A 105 -5.16 -7.45 10.94
N ALA A 106 -5.20 -6.18 11.35
CA ALA A 106 -6.10 -5.16 10.82
C ALA A 106 -5.39 -4.31 9.78
N TYR A 107 -6.00 -4.11 8.62
CA TYR A 107 -5.45 -3.35 7.50
C TYR A 107 -6.55 -2.67 6.69
N GLU A 108 -6.18 -1.74 5.83
CA GLU A 108 -7.12 -1.09 4.91
C GLU A 108 -6.97 -1.63 3.50
N SER A 109 -8.11 -1.83 2.83
CA SER A 109 -8.17 -2.19 1.42
C SER A 109 -9.47 -1.67 0.83
N ALA A 110 -9.40 -1.07 -0.34
CA ALA A 110 -10.55 -0.49 -1.05
C ALA A 110 -11.39 0.47 -0.19
N GLY A 111 -10.73 1.28 0.64
CA GLY A 111 -11.39 2.31 1.47
C GLY A 111 -12.12 1.78 2.70
N SER A 112 -11.91 0.52 3.10
CA SER A 112 -12.49 -0.06 4.31
C SER A 112 -11.46 -0.83 5.11
N VAL A 113 -11.66 -0.90 6.44
CA VAL A 113 -10.87 -1.73 7.34
C VAL A 113 -11.27 -3.18 7.15
N LYS A 114 -10.28 -4.04 7.02
CA LYS A 114 -10.41 -5.49 6.92
C LYS A 114 -9.52 -6.18 7.94
N THR A 115 -9.84 -7.42 8.25
CA THR A 115 -9.08 -8.23 9.18
C THR A 115 -8.73 -9.58 8.57
N VAL A 116 -7.61 -10.13 9.01
CA VAL A 116 -7.22 -11.51 8.77
C VAL A 116 -6.63 -12.11 10.04
N VAL A 117 -6.92 -13.39 10.28
CA VAL A 117 -6.38 -14.12 11.42
C VAL A 117 -5.23 -15.00 10.96
N LEU A 118 -4.05 -14.80 11.53
CA LEU A 118 -2.87 -15.60 11.30
C LEU A 118 -2.69 -16.58 12.47
N ASN A 119 -2.63 -17.88 12.18
CA ASN A 119 -2.22 -18.89 13.17
C ASN A 119 -0.69 -18.86 13.30
N GLU A 120 -0.19 -18.96 14.53
CA GLU A 120 1.22 -18.88 14.91
C GLU A 120 1.73 -20.15 15.61
N ASP A 121 1.23 -21.32 15.23
CA ASP A 121 1.60 -22.60 15.88
C ASP A 121 2.38 -23.54 14.95
N THR A 122 3.18 -22.99 14.07
CA THR A 122 4.10 -23.78 13.25
C THR A 122 5.21 -24.36 14.13
N ALA A 123 5.55 -25.63 13.94
CA ALA A 123 6.58 -26.30 14.72
C ALA A 123 7.97 -25.62 14.55
N THR A 124 8.67 -25.44 15.66
CA THR A 124 10.00 -24.83 15.69
C THR A 124 10.96 -25.62 14.80
N PRO A 125 11.66 -24.97 13.86
CA PRO A 125 12.63 -25.63 13.00
C PRO A 125 13.88 -26.04 13.77
N ALA A 126 14.70 -26.90 13.14
CA ALA A 126 15.97 -27.34 13.72
C ALA A 126 16.93 -26.15 13.95
N SER A 127 17.89 -26.33 14.86
CA SER A 127 18.94 -25.33 15.08
C SER A 127 19.72 -25.04 13.78
N GLY A 128 20.10 -23.78 13.58
CA GLY A 128 20.76 -23.31 12.35
C GLY A 128 19.82 -23.05 11.19
N ILE A 129 18.51 -23.16 11.38
CA ILE A 129 17.48 -22.93 10.36
C ILE A 129 16.47 -21.91 10.85
N ALA A 130 16.04 -21.02 9.97
CA ALA A 130 14.84 -20.19 10.10
C ALA A 130 13.82 -20.61 9.05
N GLN A 131 12.56 -20.30 9.27
CA GLN A 131 11.48 -20.47 8.29
C GLN A 131 10.80 -19.15 8.01
N LEU A 132 10.45 -18.92 6.76
CA LEU A 132 9.77 -17.72 6.31
C LEU A 132 8.68 -18.06 5.30
N ARG A 133 7.52 -17.40 5.42
CA ARG A 133 6.48 -17.39 4.39
C ARG A 133 6.09 -15.97 4.01
N VAL A 134 5.47 -15.82 2.86
CA VAL A 134 4.84 -14.57 2.43
C VAL A 134 3.34 -14.71 2.51
N TYR A 135 2.69 -13.72 3.11
CA TYR A 135 1.24 -13.63 3.25
C TYR A 135 0.77 -12.33 2.59
N ASN A 136 0.12 -12.45 1.43
CA ASN A 136 -0.34 -11.30 0.67
C ASN A 136 -1.81 -10.99 0.97
N ILE A 137 -2.09 -9.80 1.47
CA ILE A 137 -3.44 -9.24 1.68
C ILE A 137 -3.70 -8.00 0.81
N ALA A 138 -2.77 -7.65 -0.09
CA ALA A 138 -2.86 -6.53 -1.01
C ALA A 138 -3.46 -6.95 -2.37
N GLY A 139 -4.72 -7.40 -2.39
CA GLY A 139 -5.38 -7.85 -3.62
C GLY A 139 -5.55 -6.78 -4.69
N ASP A 140 -5.66 -5.54 -4.25
CA ASP A 140 -5.77 -4.38 -5.10
C ASP A 140 -4.44 -3.95 -5.78
N ALA A 141 -3.31 -4.55 -5.38
CA ALA A 141 -2.04 -4.37 -6.08
C ALA A 141 -1.89 -5.24 -7.36
N GLY A 142 -2.83 -6.15 -7.63
CA GLY A 142 -2.77 -7.07 -8.75
C GLY A 142 -1.79 -8.23 -8.53
N LYS A 143 -1.30 -8.83 -9.64
CA LYS A 143 -0.31 -9.91 -9.57
C LYS A 143 1.06 -9.36 -9.21
N LEU A 144 1.78 -10.09 -8.36
CA LEU A 144 3.07 -9.67 -7.81
C LEU A 144 4.10 -10.79 -7.93
N ASP A 145 5.34 -10.40 -8.18
CA ASP A 145 6.51 -11.26 -8.04
C ASP A 145 7.24 -10.92 -6.74
N VAL A 146 7.58 -11.93 -5.96
CA VAL A 146 8.29 -11.77 -4.67
C VAL A 146 9.69 -12.37 -4.77
N TYR A 147 10.69 -11.60 -4.35
CA TYR A 147 12.09 -12.00 -4.31
C TYR A 147 12.60 -11.87 -2.88
N ILE A 148 13.26 -12.90 -2.37
CA ILE A 148 14.03 -12.87 -1.11
C ILE A 148 15.45 -13.23 -1.45
N THR A 149 16.36 -12.27 -1.25
CA THR A 149 17.75 -12.39 -1.67
C THR A 149 18.68 -11.91 -0.58
N ASP A 150 19.96 -12.28 -0.69
CA ASP A 150 21.03 -11.62 0.06
C ASP A 150 21.00 -10.10 -0.24
N PRO A 151 21.31 -9.23 0.73
CA PRO A 151 21.34 -7.78 0.55
C PRO A 151 22.25 -7.28 -0.57
N SER A 152 23.33 -8.00 -0.86
CA SER A 152 24.32 -7.66 -1.90
C SER A 152 23.82 -7.95 -3.32
N VAL A 153 22.80 -8.81 -3.47
CA VAL A 153 22.27 -9.20 -4.78
C VAL A 153 21.33 -8.10 -5.29
N SER A 154 21.62 -7.53 -6.47
CA SER A 154 20.71 -6.58 -7.12
C SER A 154 19.42 -7.25 -7.59
N LEU A 155 18.30 -6.51 -7.65
CA LEU A 155 17.04 -7.07 -8.15
C LEU A 155 17.16 -7.53 -9.62
N ALA A 156 17.95 -6.81 -10.43
CA ALA A 156 18.19 -7.17 -11.83
C ALA A 156 18.87 -8.55 -11.96
N SER A 157 19.83 -8.86 -11.07
CA SER A 157 20.56 -10.13 -11.03
C SER A 157 19.86 -11.22 -10.20
N ALA A 158 18.78 -10.90 -9.48
CA ALA A 158 17.99 -11.91 -8.79
C ALA A 158 17.43 -12.92 -9.80
N GLY A 159 17.44 -14.19 -9.44
CA GLY A 159 16.86 -15.28 -10.25
C GLY A 159 15.35 -15.14 -10.45
N SER A 160 14.66 -16.27 -10.57
CA SER A 160 13.21 -16.32 -10.60
C SER A 160 12.61 -15.87 -9.27
N PRO A 161 11.39 -15.29 -9.26
CA PRO A 161 10.70 -14.99 -8.01
C PRO A 161 10.46 -16.29 -7.22
N ILE A 162 10.52 -16.19 -5.91
CA ILE A 162 10.21 -17.32 -5.00
C ILE A 162 8.70 -17.60 -4.95
N SER A 163 7.91 -16.61 -5.29
CA SER A 163 6.46 -16.68 -5.31
C SER A 163 5.89 -15.70 -6.33
N ILE A 164 4.83 -16.13 -7.00
CA ILE A 164 3.97 -15.31 -7.84
C ILE A 164 2.62 -15.26 -7.13
N THR A 165 2.24 -14.09 -6.60
CA THR A 165 0.92 -13.97 -5.98
C THR A 165 -0.13 -13.73 -7.05
N THR A 166 -1.27 -14.40 -6.94
CA THR A 166 -2.44 -14.08 -7.75
C THR A 166 -3.12 -12.84 -7.17
N GLY A 167 -3.89 -12.10 -7.96
CA GLY A 167 -4.68 -10.95 -7.43
C GLY A 167 -5.76 -11.37 -6.41
N THR A 168 -5.96 -12.68 -6.16
CA THR A 168 -6.89 -13.19 -5.16
C THR A 168 -6.24 -13.17 -3.78
N VAL A 169 -6.88 -12.58 -2.80
CA VAL A 169 -6.39 -12.46 -1.42
C VAL A 169 -7.41 -12.98 -0.42
N PRO A 170 -6.98 -13.46 0.76
CA PRO A 170 -5.58 -13.62 1.17
C PRO A 170 -4.88 -14.76 0.42
N PHE A 171 -3.59 -14.59 0.17
CA PHE A 171 -2.73 -15.61 -0.44
C PHE A 171 -1.52 -15.87 0.44
N SER A 172 -1.22 -17.12 0.74
CA SER A 172 -0.05 -17.53 1.54
C SER A 172 0.81 -18.51 0.76
N THR A 173 2.12 -18.28 0.78
CA THR A 173 3.07 -19.33 0.41
C THR A 173 3.15 -20.39 1.51
N ILE A 174 3.76 -21.53 1.21
CA ILE A 174 4.27 -22.43 2.24
C ILE A 174 5.47 -21.81 2.94
N TYR A 175 5.80 -22.30 4.14
CA TYR A 175 7.06 -21.94 4.78
C TYR A 175 8.24 -22.53 4.02
N THR A 176 9.23 -21.70 3.77
CA THR A 176 10.52 -22.08 3.16
C THR A 176 11.64 -21.87 4.17
N THR A 177 12.62 -22.75 4.14
CA THR A 177 13.80 -22.71 5.05
C THR A 177 14.85 -21.73 4.55
N TYR A 178 15.45 -20.99 5.49
CA TYR A 178 16.55 -20.06 5.27
C TYR A 178 17.63 -20.28 6.32
N SER A 179 18.88 -19.99 5.99
CA SER A 179 19.93 -19.81 6.99
C SER A 179 19.66 -18.55 7.81
N PRO A 180 20.06 -18.51 9.10
CA PRO A 180 20.05 -17.25 9.84
C PRO A 180 20.89 -16.19 9.13
N GLY A 181 20.40 -14.95 9.08
CA GLY A 181 21.06 -13.87 8.36
C GLY A 181 20.12 -12.72 7.99
N THR A 182 20.66 -11.77 7.24
CA THR A 182 19.90 -10.63 6.73
C THR A 182 19.54 -10.88 5.27
N TYR A 183 18.32 -10.48 4.90
CA TYR A 183 17.77 -10.62 3.56
C TYR A 183 17.06 -9.34 3.13
N ARG A 184 16.83 -9.20 1.83
CA ARG A 184 15.94 -8.19 1.26
C ARG A 184 14.74 -8.88 0.65
N VAL A 185 13.55 -8.49 1.12
CA VAL A 185 12.28 -8.84 0.48
C VAL A 185 11.94 -7.74 -0.50
N ARG A 186 11.93 -8.08 -1.78
CA ARG A 186 11.56 -7.14 -2.86
C ARG A 186 10.35 -7.68 -3.59
N VAL A 187 9.37 -6.81 -3.80
CA VAL A 187 8.13 -7.14 -4.50
C VAL A 187 7.99 -6.24 -5.71
N THR A 188 7.70 -6.83 -6.85
CA THR A 188 7.51 -6.11 -8.11
C THR A 188 6.14 -6.43 -8.71
N GLY A 189 5.69 -5.62 -9.67
CA GLY A 189 4.62 -6.03 -10.56
C GLY A 189 5.02 -7.30 -11.32
N TYR A 190 4.04 -8.15 -11.61
CA TYR A 190 4.24 -9.44 -12.27
C TYR A 190 5.02 -9.33 -13.58
N GLY A 191 6.09 -10.10 -13.70
CA GLY A 191 6.93 -10.17 -14.89
C GLY A 191 7.81 -8.92 -15.11
N ASN A 192 7.80 -7.93 -14.21
CA ASN A 192 8.52 -6.67 -14.44
C ASN A 192 9.37 -6.26 -13.22
N LYS A 193 10.65 -6.60 -13.24
CA LYS A 193 11.61 -6.23 -12.18
C LYS A 193 11.83 -4.71 -12.05
N SER A 194 11.50 -3.92 -13.05
CA SER A 194 11.61 -2.45 -13.00
C SER A 194 10.44 -1.81 -12.24
N ASP A 195 9.31 -2.51 -12.08
CA ASP A 195 8.14 -2.06 -11.33
C ASP A 195 8.26 -2.45 -9.85
N LEU A 196 9.26 -1.90 -9.16
CA LEU A 196 9.48 -2.14 -7.74
C LEU A 196 8.37 -1.50 -6.91
N ARG A 197 7.69 -2.30 -6.08
CA ARG A 197 6.56 -1.89 -5.25
C ARG A 197 6.82 -1.95 -3.75
N LEU A 198 7.78 -2.76 -3.33
CA LEU A 198 8.28 -2.83 -1.96
C LEU A 198 9.74 -3.29 -1.97
N ASP A 199 10.53 -2.70 -1.09
CA ASP A 199 11.88 -3.16 -0.78
C ASP A 199 12.10 -3.02 0.73
N MET A 200 12.12 -4.15 1.45
CA MET A 200 12.30 -4.15 2.91
C MET A 200 13.43 -5.10 3.33
N PRO A 201 14.31 -4.65 4.23
CA PRO A 201 15.27 -5.55 4.87
C PRO A 201 14.55 -6.39 5.94
N ILE A 202 14.98 -7.63 6.08
CA ILE A 202 14.60 -8.51 7.19
C ILE A 202 15.83 -9.20 7.78
N ALA A 203 15.75 -9.55 9.06
CA ALA A 203 16.73 -10.37 9.72
C ALA A 203 16.06 -11.62 10.29
N LEU A 204 16.67 -12.76 10.08
CA LEU A 204 16.20 -14.05 10.59
C LEU A 204 17.26 -14.64 11.52
N THR A 205 16.85 -15.09 12.69
CA THR A 205 17.70 -15.81 13.64
C THR A 205 17.42 -17.32 13.59
N THR A 206 18.29 -18.10 14.21
CA THR A 206 18.09 -19.55 14.31
C THR A 206 16.75 -19.90 14.97
N GLN A 207 16.08 -20.92 14.46
CA GLN A 207 14.79 -21.44 14.94
C GLN A 207 13.63 -20.45 14.84
N GLN A 208 13.83 -19.32 14.18
CA GLN A 208 12.81 -18.30 14.01
C GLN A 208 11.81 -18.68 12.90
N ILE A 209 10.55 -18.39 13.12
CA ILE A 209 9.47 -18.57 12.17
C ILE A 209 8.87 -17.19 11.87
N GLY A 210 9.03 -16.74 10.63
CA GLY A 210 8.58 -15.43 10.20
C GLY A 210 7.45 -15.50 9.15
N THR A 211 6.56 -14.53 9.20
CA THR A 211 5.59 -14.27 8.14
C THR A 211 5.78 -12.83 7.66
N VAL A 212 6.18 -12.68 6.39
CA VAL A 212 6.14 -11.37 5.72
C VAL A 212 4.72 -11.13 5.26
N VAL A 213 4.08 -10.10 5.79
CA VAL A 213 2.74 -9.68 5.38
C VAL A 213 2.86 -8.52 4.41
N LEU A 214 2.28 -8.67 3.21
CA LEU A 214 2.19 -7.61 2.20
C LEU A 214 0.81 -6.99 2.28
N SER A 215 0.73 -5.70 2.61
CA SER A 215 -0.51 -4.94 2.72
C SER A 215 -0.53 -3.76 1.74
N PRO A 216 -1.73 -3.23 1.36
CA PRO A 216 -1.81 -2.06 0.51
C PRO A 216 -1.14 -0.84 1.14
N ALA A 217 -0.52 0.02 0.33
CA ALA A 217 -0.09 1.35 0.75
C ALA A 217 -1.23 2.37 0.57
N SER A 218 -0.96 3.66 0.80
CA SER A 218 -1.98 4.72 0.86
C SER A 218 -2.71 4.97 -0.46
N GLY A 219 -2.12 4.59 -1.60
CA GLY A 219 -2.75 4.76 -2.92
C GLY A 219 -2.00 4.03 -4.01
N GLY A 220 -2.64 3.78 -5.14
CA GLY A 220 -2.00 3.08 -6.25
C GLY A 220 -1.68 1.62 -5.94
N VAL A 221 -0.54 1.14 -6.45
CA VAL A 221 -0.13 -0.27 -6.37
C VAL A 221 1.09 -0.52 -5.49
N LEU A 222 1.62 0.52 -4.82
CA LEU A 222 2.70 0.34 -3.85
C LEU A 222 2.22 -0.44 -2.63
N LEU A 223 3.15 -1.09 -1.96
CA LEU A 223 2.89 -1.98 -0.83
C LEU A 223 3.59 -1.51 0.43
N ASN A 224 2.98 -1.76 1.57
CA ASN A 224 3.65 -1.83 2.85
C ASN A 224 4.02 -3.28 3.17
N GLY A 225 5.09 -3.47 3.93
CA GLY A 225 5.52 -4.77 4.40
C GLY A 225 5.52 -4.83 5.92
N SER A 226 5.28 -6.02 6.45
CA SER A 226 5.45 -6.28 7.88
C SER A 226 6.12 -7.62 8.07
N LEU A 227 6.95 -7.75 9.10
CA LEU A 227 7.48 -9.02 9.56
C LEU A 227 6.84 -9.38 10.90
N VAL A 228 6.09 -10.46 10.91
CA VAL A 228 5.51 -11.08 12.11
C VAL A 228 6.37 -12.27 12.48
N ILE A 229 7.05 -12.20 13.61
CA ILE A 229 7.75 -13.36 14.17
C ILE A 229 6.77 -14.09 15.07
N GLN A 230 6.62 -15.39 14.82
CA GLN A 230 5.69 -16.26 15.53
C GLN A 230 5.86 -16.14 17.04
N GLN A 231 4.76 -15.84 17.74
CA GLN A 231 4.68 -15.68 19.19
C GLN A 231 5.72 -14.70 19.79
N SER A 232 6.22 -13.76 18.98
CA SER A 232 7.26 -12.83 19.35
C SER A 232 6.99 -11.42 18.77
N THR A 233 7.92 -10.87 18.04
CA THR A 233 7.92 -9.48 17.61
C THR A 233 7.09 -9.24 16.34
N TYR A 234 6.65 -8.01 16.20
CA TYR A 234 6.09 -7.44 14.99
C TYR A 234 6.92 -6.22 14.58
N SER A 235 7.18 -6.08 13.29
CA SER A 235 7.80 -4.87 12.75
C SER A 235 7.15 -4.49 11.44
N ALA A 236 6.81 -3.20 11.30
CA ALA A 236 6.23 -2.63 10.09
C ALA A 236 7.30 -1.90 9.26
N THR A 237 7.13 -1.94 7.95
CA THR A 237 7.89 -1.15 6.98
C THR A 237 6.90 -0.43 6.08
N ARG A 238 6.69 0.86 6.32
CA ARG A 238 5.89 1.72 5.46
C ARG A 238 6.65 2.06 4.20
N ASN A 239 5.95 2.12 3.08
CA ASN A 239 6.54 2.59 1.83
C ASN A 239 6.66 4.11 1.87
N THR A 240 7.87 4.61 1.84
CA THR A 240 8.20 6.04 1.86
C THR A 240 8.39 6.62 0.46
N ASN A 241 8.23 5.81 -0.57
CA ASN A 241 8.37 6.22 -1.96
C ASN A 241 7.02 6.55 -2.61
N VAL A 242 7.09 7.21 -3.75
CA VAL A 242 6.01 7.49 -4.68
C VAL A 242 6.39 6.94 -6.05
N ARG A 243 5.46 6.34 -6.76
CA ARG A 243 5.61 6.11 -8.19
C ARG A 243 5.14 7.37 -8.92
N LEU A 244 6.06 8.04 -9.58
CA LEU A 244 5.81 9.33 -10.26
C LEU A 244 6.10 9.20 -11.74
N ARG A 245 5.19 9.68 -12.60
CA ARG A 245 5.42 9.80 -14.04
C ARG A 245 5.20 11.23 -14.52
N LEU A 246 5.76 11.57 -15.66
CA LEU A 246 5.53 12.84 -16.31
C LEU A 246 4.40 12.75 -17.35
N ALA A 247 3.51 13.74 -17.36
CA ALA A 247 2.65 14.12 -18.48
C ALA A 247 3.07 15.52 -18.95
N ALA A 248 3.84 15.60 -20.02
CA ALA A 248 4.26 16.86 -20.61
C ALA A 248 3.23 17.29 -21.65
N ALA A 249 2.49 18.35 -21.36
CA ALA A 249 1.40 18.86 -22.18
C ALA A 249 1.58 20.37 -22.50
N VAL A 250 2.82 20.86 -22.42
CA VAL A 250 3.17 22.23 -22.83
C VAL A 250 3.15 22.37 -24.35
N THR A 251 3.33 23.58 -24.84
CA THR A 251 3.47 23.88 -26.27
C THR A 251 4.32 22.82 -27.00
N PRO A 252 3.84 22.25 -28.12
CA PRO A 252 4.54 21.19 -28.86
C PRO A 252 6.00 21.56 -29.22
N GLY A 253 6.90 20.60 -29.07
CA GLY A 253 8.33 20.74 -29.31
C GLY A 253 9.12 21.35 -28.14
N ALA A 254 8.47 21.82 -27.08
CA ALA A 254 9.17 22.23 -25.85
C ALA A 254 9.77 21.01 -25.11
N THR A 255 10.98 21.18 -24.59
CA THR A 255 11.66 20.13 -23.81
C THR A 255 11.32 20.27 -22.35
N VAL A 256 10.78 19.21 -21.75
CA VAL A 256 10.45 19.15 -20.32
C VAL A 256 11.42 18.23 -19.59
N SER A 257 12.06 18.73 -18.54
CA SER A 257 12.88 17.93 -17.61
C SER A 257 12.29 17.99 -16.22
N ALA A 258 12.35 16.86 -15.51
CA ALA A 258 11.85 16.76 -14.14
C ALA A 258 12.66 15.75 -13.34
N ASN A 259 12.95 16.07 -12.07
CA ASN A 259 13.51 15.14 -11.09
C ASN A 259 12.85 15.34 -9.72
N ALA A 260 12.92 14.29 -8.87
CA ALA A 260 12.49 14.34 -7.49
C ALA A 260 13.58 13.74 -6.60
N GLY A 261 14.06 14.52 -5.62
CA GLY A 261 15.14 14.10 -4.73
C GLY A 261 16.42 13.68 -5.47
N GLY A 262 16.72 14.29 -6.61
CA GLY A 262 17.87 13.96 -7.45
C GLY A 262 17.65 12.77 -8.40
N ILE A 263 16.52 12.04 -8.31
CA ILE A 263 16.18 10.95 -9.22
C ILE A 263 15.44 11.54 -10.44
N ALA A 264 15.99 11.33 -11.64
CA ALA A 264 15.38 11.80 -12.87
C ALA A 264 14.06 11.06 -13.15
N ILE A 265 12.95 11.81 -13.28
CA ILE A 265 11.68 11.33 -13.84
C ILE A 265 11.80 11.34 -15.36
N THR A 266 12.41 12.42 -15.89
CA THR A 266 12.85 12.53 -17.27
C THR A 266 14.02 13.51 -17.37
N ALA A 267 14.96 13.23 -18.25
CA ALA A 267 16.11 14.08 -18.52
C ALA A 267 15.88 15.06 -19.69
N GLY A 268 14.69 15.01 -20.31
CA GLY A 268 14.32 15.87 -21.44
C GLY A 268 13.34 15.14 -22.36
N SER A 269 12.04 15.34 -22.13
CA SER A 269 10.98 14.84 -23.00
C SER A 269 10.46 15.95 -23.87
N LEU A 270 10.38 15.74 -25.17
CA LEU A 270 9.71 16.66 -26.08
C LEU A 270 8.20 16.57 -25.86
N ALA A 271 7.56 17.69 -25.58
CA ALA A 271 6.12 17.76 -25.47
C ALA A 271 5.43 17.65 -26.84
N PRO A 272 4.24 17.02 -26.94
CA PRO A 272 3.59 16.33 -25.83
C PRO A 272 4.18 14.93 -25.56
N ALA A 273 4.28 14.56 -24.30
CA ALA A 273 4.80 13.25 -23.89
C ALA A 273 4.08 12.72 -22.66
N PHE A 274 3.99 11.39 -22.58
CA PHE A 274 3.43 10.69 -21.43
C PHE A 274 4.37 9.56 -21.00
N GLY A 275 5.06 9.75 -19.87
CA GLY A 275 6.15 8.90 -19.41
C GLY A 275 5.70 7.63 -18.70
N PHE A 276 6.68 6.81 -18.31
CA PHE A 276 6.52 5.68 -17.40
C PHE A 276 6.70 6.12 -15.95
N TYR A 277 6.24 5.27 -15.01
CA TYR A 277 6.47 5.52 -13.59
C TYR A 277 7.93 5.29 -13.20
N THR A 278 8.44 6.20 -12.40
CA THR A 278 9.74 6.12 -11.73
C THR A 278 9.50 6.16 -10.23
N LEU A 279 10.18 5.29 -9.47
CA LEU A 279 10.09 5.28 -8.02
C LEU A 279 11.00 6.37 -7.45
N VAL A 280 10.42 7.31 -6.69
CA VAL A 280 11.13 8.45 -6.09
C VAL A 280 10.76 8.59 -4.62
N PRO A 281 11.64 9.13 -3.74
CA PRO A 281 11.29 9.41 -2.36
C PRO A 281 10.16 10.44 -2.27
N ALA A 282 9.15 10.20 -1.41
CA ALA A 282 8.05 11.15 -1.20
C ALA A 282 8.52 12.49 -0.59
N THR A 283 9.65 12.48 0.12
CA THR A 283 10.30 13.69 0.67
C THR A 283 11.19 14.40 -0.34
N GLY A 284 11.32 13.88 -1.56
CA GLY A 284 12.17 14.45 -2.59
C GLY A 284 11.64 15.78 -3.13
N ALA A 285 12.46 16.82 -3.11
CA ALA A 285 12.11 18.07 -3.75
C ALA A 285 11.94 17.89 -5.26
N LEU A 286 10.83 18.40 -5.80
CA LEU A 286 10.57 18.42 -7.24
C LEU A 286 11.29 19.61 -7.90
N ASN A 287 12.09 19.31 -8.92
CA ASN A 287 12.67 20.31 -9.79
C ASN A 287 12.16 20.06 -11.20
N ILE A 288 11.56 21.08 -11.79
CA ILE A 288 10.89 21.01 -13.09
C ILE A 288 11.42 22.13 -13.96
N SER A 289 11.70 21.86 -15.22
CA SER A 289 12.07 22.90 -16.19
C SER A 289 11.44 22.64 -17.57
N VAL A 290 11.14 23.72 -18.26
CA VAL A 290 10.68 23.73 -19.66
C VAL A 290 11.67 24.59 -20.46
N ASN A 291 12.28 24.01 -21.50
CA ASN A 291 13.33 24.66 -22.28
C ASN A 291 14.44 25.28 -21.39
N SER A 292 14.82 24.54 -20.33
CA SER A 292 15.79 24.94 -19.30
C SER A 292 15.33 26.07 -18.36
N ALA A 293 14.17 26.67 -18.56
CA ALA A 293 13.58 27.62 -17.62
C ALA A 293 12.87 26.87 -16.49
N SER A 294 13.11 27.28 -15.24
CA SER A 294 12.49 26.65 -14.05
C SER A 294 10.99 26.88 -14.03
N VAL A 295 10.23 25.84 -13.69
CA VAL A 295 8.77 25.88 -13.45
C VAL A 295 8.52 25.78 -11.95
N GLY A 296 7.57 26.56 -11.43
CA GLY A 296 7.18 26.51 -10.03
C GLY A 296 6.71 25.10 -9.62
N ALA A 297 7.07 24.68 -8.40
CA ALA A 297 6.61 23.41 -7.87
C ALA A 297 5.08 23.41 -7.69
N PRO A 298 4.41 22.25 -7.88
CA PRO A 298 2.99 22.12 -7.57
C PRO A 298 2.67 22.44 -6.11
N ALA A 299 1.46 22.96 -5.83
CA ALA A 299 1.02 23.22 -4.46
C ALA A 299 0.80 21.94 -3.65
N THR A 300 0.46 20.84 -4.32
CA THR A 300 0.28 19.52 -3.69
C THR A 300 1.65 18.85 -3.51
N ALA A 301 1.87 18.21 -2.35
CA ALA A 301 3.08 17.44 -2.09
C ALA A 301 2.98 16.01 -2.64
N LEU A 302 4.14 15.35 -2.79
CA LEU A 302 4.22 13.92 -3.05
C LEU A 302 3.69 13.15 -1.84
N VAL A 303 2.87 12.12 -2.09
CA VAL A 303 2.26 11.31 -1.03
C VAL A 303 2.93 9.93 -1.00
N ALA A 304 3.56 9.59 0.12
CA ALA A 304 4.21 8.30 0.32
C ALA A 304 3.23 7.14 0.10
N GLY A 305 3.70 6.09 -0.58
CA GLY A 305 2.90 4.90 -0.86
C GLY A 305 1.87 5.08 -1.98
N SER A 306 1.91 6.17 -2.76
CA SER A 306 0.96 6.45 -3.82
C SER A 306 1.58 6.42 -5.23
N ASP A 307 0.71 6.37 -6.22
CA ASP A 307 1.03 6.64 -7.62
C ASP A 307 0.55 8.04 -7.99
N MET A 308 1.39 8.80 -8.70
CA MET A 308 1.07 10.18 -9.08
C MET A 308 1.54 10.49 -10.51
N THR A 309 0.83 11.41 -11.15
CA THR A 309 1.23 12.00 -12.43
C THR A 309 1.61 13.47 -12.22
N LEU A 310 2.83 13.84 -12.56
CA LEU A 310 3.28 15.23 -12.70
C LEU A 310 2.83 15.73 -14.06
N LEU A 311 1.78 16.53 -14.09
CA LEU A 311 1.32 17.22 -15.29
C LEU A 311 2.02 18.57 -15.40
N VAL A 312 2.74 18.78 -16.52
CA VAL A 312 3.34 20.07 -16.87
C VAL A 312 2.63 20.56 -18.13
N TYR A 313 1.94 21.69 -18.04
CA TYR A 313 1.04 22.18 -19.09
C TYR A 313 1.13 23.71 -19.24
N GLY A 314 0.48 24.26 -20.24
CA GLY A 314 0.52 25.69 -20.55
C GLY A 314 1.53 26.03 -21.67
N ASN A 315 1.74 27.33 -21.90
CA ASN A 315 2.73 27.78 -22.87
C ASN A 315 4.16 27.60 -22.32
N ALA A 316 5.13 27.29 -23.19
CA ALA A 316 6.51 27.03 -22.77
C ALA A 316 7.13 28.14 -21.89
N GLY A 317 6.80 29.41 -22.16
CA GLY A 317 7.29 30.56 -21.37
C GLY A 317 6.53 30.85 -20.09
N SER A 318 5.38 30.16 -19.83
CA SER A 318 4.52 30.33 -18.66
C SER A 318 3.93 28.99 -18.21
N ALA A 319 4.72 27.92 -18.31
CA ALA A 319 4.30 26.57 -17.94
C ALA A 319 3.96 26.47 -16.46
N VAL A 320 2.94 25.66 -16.16
CA VAL A 320 2.45 25.36 -14.81
C VAL A 320 2.57 23.85 -14.57
N ALA A 321 2.76 23.48 -13.31
CA ALA A 321 2.82 22.08 -12.91
C ALA A 321 1.72 21.75 -11.89
N SER A 322 1.09 20.57 -12.06
CA SER A 322 0.14 19.98 -11.14
C SER A 322 0.51 18.55 -10.81
N LEU A 323 0.28 18.12 -9.56
CA LEU A 323 0.36 16.71 -9.18
C LEU A 323 -1.04 16.11 -9.12
N LEU A 324 -1.23 15.04 -9.87
CA LEU A 324 -2.49 14.32 -9.97
C LEU A 324 -2.31 12.94 -9.32
N THR A 325 -3.22 12.56 -8.42
CA THR A 325 -3.24 11.21 -7.83
C THR A 325 -3.73 10.20 -8.85
N ASP A 326 -3.05 9.05 -8.91
CA ASP A 326 -3.37 7.94 -9.81
C ASP A 326 -3.87 6.73 -9.02
N ASP A 327 -5.03 6.21 -9.36
CA ASP A 327 -5.51 4.93 -8.85
C ASP A 327 -5.25 3.82 -9.89
N ASN A 328 -4.03 3.27 -9.86
CA ASN A 328 -3.58 2.24 -10.79
C ASN A 328 -3.96 0.81 -10.35
N ARG A 329 -4.73 0.67 -9.29
CA ARG A 329 -5.26 -0.63 -8.88
C ARG A 329 -6.15 -1.20 -9.98
N PRO A 330 -6.05 -2.51 -10.29
CA PRO A 330 -6.93 -3.15 -11.27
C PRO A 330 -8.41 -2.92 -10.96
N PRO A 331 -9.29 -2.92 -11.96
CA PRO A 331 -10.72 -2.91 -11.71
C PRO A 331 -11.14 -4.16 -10.94
N SER A 332 -12.17 -4.04 -10.10
CA SER A 332 -12.72 -5.18 -9.34
C SER A 332 -13.40 -6.21 -10.26
N ASP A 333 -13.96 -5.78 -11.38
CA ASP A 333 -14.47 -6.65 -12.44
C ASP A 333 -13.41 -6.79 -13.52
N VAL A 334 -12.86 -7.99 -13.66
CA VAL A 334 -11.81 -8.32 -14.61
C VAL A 334 -12.23 -8.19 -16.09
N THR A 335 -13.50 -8.05 -16.37
CA THR A 335 -14.02 -7.81 -17.74
C THR A 335 -14.03 -6.33 -18.12
N THR A 336 -13.84 -5.46 -17.15
CA THR A 336 -13.81 -4.00 -17.34
C THR A 336 -12.38 -3.46 -17.40
N VAL A 337 -12.25 -2.20 -17.78
CA VAL A 337 -11.04 -1.39 -17.64
C VAL A 337 -11.37 -0.14 -16.85
N LYS A 338 -10.37 0.41 -16.16
CA LYS A 338 -10.47 1.74 -15.57
C LYS A 338 -9.91 2.76 -16.56
N LEU A 339 -10.69 3.79 -16.86
CA LEU A 339 -10.35 4.83 -17.83
C LEU A 339 -10.57 6.21 -17.20
N ARG A 340 -9.63 7.15 -17.45
CA ARG A 340 -9.79 8.56 -17.07
C ARG A 340 -9.22 9.49 -18.14
N LEU A 341 -9.56 10.79 -18.02
CA LEU A 341 -9.04 11.88 -18.83
C LEU A 341 -8.18 12.83 -18.00
N ILE A 342 -7.02 13.22 -18.53
CA ILE A 342 -6.24 14.38 -18.09
C ILE A 342 -6.39 15.47 -19.14
N ASN A 343 -6.77 16.68 -18.70
CA ASN A 343 -6.80 17.87 -19.54
C ASN A 343 -5.49 18.67 -19.38
N GLY A 344 -4.56 18.51 -20.32
CA GLY A 344 -3.32 19.26 -20.41
C GLY A 344 -3.32 20.33 -21.51
N GLU A 345 -4.50 20.69 -22.02
CA GLU A 345 -4.65 21.65 -23.09
C GLU A 345 -4.23 23.07 -22.71
N THR A 346 -3.63 23.80 -23.65
CA THR A 346 -3.04 25.12 -23.40
C THR A 346 -3.73 26.28 -24.09
N GLY A 347 -4.65 26.02 -24.98
CA GLY A 347 -5.16 27.03 -25.94
C GLY A 347 -6.59 27.52 -25.71
N GLY A 348 -7.21 27.23 -24.56
CA GLY A 348 -8.54 27.74 -24.26
C GLY A 348 -9.71 26.93 -24.83
N VAL A 349 -9.51 25.64 -25.07
CA VAL A 349 -10.62 24.70 -25.43
C VAL A 349 -11.65 24.50 -24.30
N GLY A 350 -11.40 25.10 -23.13
CA GLY A 350 -12.28 24.99 -21.98
C GLY A 350 -12.23 23.61 -21.33
N ALA A 351 -13.35 23.23 -20.74
CA ALA A 351 -13.47 21.92 -20.11
C ALA A 351 -13.66 20.81 -21.15
N LEU A 352 -13.10 19.64 -20.86
CA LEU A 352 -13.11 18.49 -21.77
C LEU A 352 -14.09 17.39 -21.31
N THR A 353 -14.68 16.69 -22.27
CA THR A 353 -15.54 15.53 -22.07
C THR A 353 -14.96 14.35 -22.84
N LEU A 354 -14.80 13.20 -22.19
CA LEU A 354 -14.34 11.94 -22.80
C LEU A 354 -15.51 10.97 -22.95
N THR A 355 -15.64 10.39 -24.15
CA THR A 355 -16.52 9.26 -24.41
C THR A 355 -15.74 8.06 -24.97
N ALA A 356 -16.20 6.86 -24.66
CA ALA A 356 -15.68 5.59 -25.21
C ALA A 356 -16.84 4.90 -25.96
N ASN A 357 -16.71 4.69 -27.27
CA ASN A 357 -17.80 4.20 -28.14
C ASN A 357 -19.15 4.92 -27.85
N ASN A 358 -19.13 6.25 -27.76
CA ASN A 358 -20.25 7.14 -27.41
C ASN A 358 -20.77 7.03 -25.96
N SER A 359 -20.24 6.17 -25.13
CA SER A 359 -20.55 6.10 -23.71
C SER A 359 -19.74 7.15 -22.93
N LEU A 360 -20.40 7.93 -22.06
CA LEU A 360 -19.74 8.97 -21.28
C LEU A 360 -18.80 8.38 -20.25
N VAL A 361 -17.54 8.86 -20.24
CA VAL A 361 -16.49 8.47 -19.29
C VAL A 361 -16.19 9.60 -18.32
N ALA A 362 -16.00 10.81 -18.83
CA ALA A 362 -15.69 11.99 -18.02
C ALA A 362 -16.31 13.23 -18.65
N THR A 363 -16.72 14.18 -17.81
CA THR A 363 -17.32 15.44 -18.26
C THR A 363 -16.76 16.63 -17.51
N ALA A 364 -16.67 17.76 -18.20
CA ALA A 364 -16.29 19.06 -17.67
C ALA A 364 -14.92 19.07 -16.95
N ILE A 365 -13.92 18.36 -17.48
CA ILE A 365 -12.57 18.31 -16.91
C ILE A 365 -11.84 19.60 -17.25
N ALA A 366 -11.52 20.41 -16.24
CA ALA A 366 -10.82 21.68 -16.40
C ALA A 366 -9.34 21.46 -16.77
N ALA A 367 -8.74 22.46 -17.44
CA ALA A 367 -7.32 22.42 -17.74
C ALA A 367 -6.46 22.27 -16.48
N GLY A 368 -5.40 21.48 -16.55
CA GLY A 368 -4.51 21.18 -15.43
C GLY A 368 -5.06 20.14 -14.43
N THR A 369 -6.21 19.50 -14.72
CA THR A 369 -6.86 18.51 -13.84
C THR A 369 -7.08 17.17 -14.54
N ALA A 370 -7.49 16.17 -13.75
CA ALA A 370 -7.89 14.85 -14.23
C ALA A 370 -9.29 14.48 -13.71
N SER A 371 -10.01 13.67 -14.48
CA SER A 371 -11.21 13.01 -13.97
C SER A 371 -10.86 11.92 -12.95
N SER A 372 -11.86 11.48 -12.18
CA SER A 372 -11.82 10.17 -11.54
C SER A 372 -11.72 9.07 -12.59
N TYR A 373 -11.24 7.90 -12.19
CA TYR A 373 -11.33 6.69 -13.03
C TYR A 373 -12.76 6.18 -13.06
N VAL A 374 -13.20 5.78 -14.24
CA VAL A 374 -14.51 5.17 -14.48
C VAL A 374 -14.29 3.78 -15.08
N SER A 375 -15.02 2.78 -14.58
CA SER A 375 -15.02 1.44 -15.16
C SER A 375 -15.87 1.43 -16.43
N VAL A 376 -15.27 1.00 -17.53
CA VAL A 376 -15.94 0.78 -18.81
C VAL A 376 -15.67 -0.65 -19.29
N PRO A 377 -16.54 -1.26 -20.12
CA PRO A 377 -16.26 -2.58 -20.67
C PRO A 377 -14.91 -2.62 -21.37
N GLY A 378 -14.07 -3.61 -21.03
CA GLY A 378 -12.83 -3.86 -21.75
C GLY A 378 -13.13 -4.46 -23.13
N SER A 379 -12.20 -4.31 -24.07
CA SER A 379 -12.36 -4.85 -25.42
C SER A 379 -11.04 -5.28 -25.99
N THR A 380 -11.03 -6.45 -26.63
CA THR A 380 -9.92 -6.94 -27.45
C THR A 380 -10.01 -6.43 -28.90
N THR A 381 -11.08 -5.72 -29.25
CA THR A 381 -11.26 -5.03 -30.53
C THR A 381 -11.15 -3.53 -30.37
N ALA A 382 -10.89 -2.84 -31.47
CA ALA A 382 -10.70 -1.40 -31.48
C ALA A 382 -11.93 -0.65 -30.96
N MET A 383 -11.68 0.35 -30.11
CA MET A 383 -12.68 1.27 -29.54
C MET A 383 -12.38 2.70 -29.98
N ASN A 384 -13.41 3.48 -30.19
CA ASN A 384 -13.31 4.91 -30.43
C ASN A 384 -13.29 5.66 -29.10
N LEU A 385 -12.22 6.41 -28.84
CA LEU A 385 -12.15 7.36 -27.74
C LEU A 385 -12.28 8.78 -28.33
N THR A 386 -13.29 9.51 -27.88
CA THR A 386 -13.56 10.86 -28.37
C THR A 386 -13.50 11.86 -27.22
N VAL A 387 -12.70 12.91 -27.40
CA VAL A 387 -12.63 14.05 -26.48
C VAL A 387 -13.28 15.26 -27.15
N ASN A 388 -14.28 15.84 -26.50
CA ASN A 388 -14.99 17.01 -26.95
C ASN A 388 -14.67 18.23 -26.07
N SER A 389 -14.53 19.38 -26.70
CA SER A 389 -14.37 20.67 -26.03
C SER A 389 -15.73 21.23 -25.61
N SER A 390 -15.78 21.99 -24.50
CA SER A 390 -16.99 22.70 -24.07
C SER A 390 -17.15 24.06 -24.76
N THR A 391 -16.10 24.61 -25.33
CA THR A 391 -16.07 25.98 -25.91
C THR A 391 -15.91 26.00 -27.42
N SER A 392 -15.54 24.88 -28.03
CA SER A 392 -15.42 24.77 -29.47
C SER A 392 -16.17 23.55 -29.98
N SER A 393 -16.57 23.57 -31.25
CA SER A 393 -17.15 22.41 -31.95
C SER A 393 -16.10 21.32 -32.26
N THR A 394 -14.87 21.48 -31.77
CA THR A 394 -13.76 20.58 -32.08
C THR A 394 -13.93 19.28 -31.27
N SER A 395 -13.86 18.19 -31.99
CA SER A 395 -13.88 16.82 -31.46
C SER A 395 -12.61 16.10 -31.86
N PHE A 396 -11.94 15.48 -30.91
CA PHE A 396 -10.70 14.73 -31.13
C PHE A 396 -11.03 13.24 -30.96
N THR A 397 -11.02 12.50 -32.03
CA THR A 397 -11.28 11.05 -31.99
C THR A 397 -10.01 10.28 -32.30
N ASN A 398 -9.64 9.39 -31.40
CA ASN A 398 -8.68 8.33 -31.63
C ASN A 398 -9.47 7.02 -31.80
N ALA A 399 -9.51 6.51 -33.03
CA ALA A 399 -10.03 5.19 -33.35
C ALA A 399 -8.90 4.16 -33.18
N ASN A 400 -9.21 2.91 -33.02
CA ASN A 400 -8.27 1.79 -32.91
C ASN A 400 -7.57 1.61 -31.54
N ASN A 401 -8.16 2.08 -30.45
CA ASN A 401 -7.65 1.81 -29.12
C ASN A 401 -8.13 0.43 -28.63
N ILE A 402 -7.19 -0.45 -28.30
CA ILE A 402 -7.49 -1.71 -27.64
C ILE A 402 -7.33 -1.50 -26.14
N LEU A 403 -8.44 -1.59 -25.41
CA LEU A 403 -8.47 -1.48 -23.95
C LEU A 403 -8.68 -2.87 -23.35
N ASN A 404 -7.58 -3.59 -23.16
CA ASN A 404 -7.61 -4.98 -22.67
C ASN A 404 -8.30 -5.06 -21.29
N PRO A 405 -9.24 -6.00 -21.10
CA PRO A 405 -9.92 -6.23 -19.83
C PRO A 405 -8.93 -6.36 -18.67
N GLY A 406 -9.29 -5.82 -17.50
CA GLY A 406 -8.42 -5.75 -16.31
C GLY A 406 -7.41 -4.58 -16.33
N GLY A 407 -7.27 -3.87 -17.44
CA GLY A 407 -6.31 -2.79 -17.59
C GLY A 407 -6.75 -1.46 -16.94
N VAL A 408 -5.77 -0.58 -16.70
CA VAL A 408 -5.97 0.79 -16.23
C VAL A 408 -5.35 1.74 -17.25
N TYR A 409 -6.15 2.66 -17.77
CA TYR A 409 -5.74 3.55 -18.86
C TYR A 409 -5.97 5.00 -18.51
N THR A 410 -5.06 5.85 -18.95
CA THR A 410 -5.19 7.30 -18.86
C THR A 410 -5.08 7.91 -20.26
N VAL A 411 -6.06 8.73 -20.62
CA VAL A 411 -6.05 9.58 -21.79
C VAL A 411 -5.51 10.95 -21.38
N LEU A 412 -4.53 11.46 -22.10
CA LEU A 412 -4.04 12.83 -21.99
C LEU A 412 -4.40 13.56 -23.28
N LEU A 413 -5.16 14.64 -23.18
CA LEU A 413 -5.21 15.62 -24.25
C LEU A 413 -4.27 16.75 -23.87
N GLY A 414 -3.30 17.05 -24.72
CA GLY A 414 -2.30 18.07 -24.51
C GLY A 414 -1.91 18.75 -25.79
N GLY A 415 -1.06 19.78 -25.70
CA GLY A 415 -0.63 20.57 -26.82
C GLY A 415 -1.47 21.83 -27.00
N ASP A 416 -1.36 22.47 -28.17
CA ASP A 416 -2.10 23.68 -28.54
C ASP A 416 -3.44 23.30 -29.21
N VAL A 417 -4.45 24.12 -29.01
CA VAL A 417 -5.79 23.94 -29.61
C VAL A 417 -5.79 23.79 -31.14
N SER A 418 -4.80 24.38 -31.79
CA SER A 418 -4.62 24.28 -33.26
C SER A 418 -4.02 22.91 -33.68
N ALA A 419 -3.32 22.22 -32.77
CA ALA A 419 -2.67 20.94 -33.01
C ALA A 419 -2.68 20.07 -31.76
N PRO A 420 -3.86 19.70 -31.23
CA PRO A 420 -3.96 18.93 -30.01
C PRO A 420 -3.41 17.52 -30.22
N GLN A 421 -2.83 16.99 -29.16
CA GLN A 421 -2.24 15.65 -29.16
C GLN A 421 -3.01 14.76 -28.19
N PHE A 422 -3.53 13.68 -28.73
CA PHE A 422 -4.23 12.64 -27.98
C PHE A 422 -3.25 11.51 -27.67
N LEU A 423 -2.93 11.34 -26.40
CA LEU A 423 -2.06 10.29 -25.91
C LEU A 423 -2.85 9.36 -24.99
N ILE A 424 -2.65 8.06 -25.13
CA ILE A 424 -3.18 7.05 -24.22
C ILE A 424 -2.06 6.18 -23.70
N ARG A 425 -2.12 5.84 -22.43
CA ARG A 425 -1.15 4.93 -21.81
C ARG A 425 -1.83 3.97 -20.85
N SER A 426 -1.47 2.69 -20.99
CA SER A 426 -1.69 1.68 -19.96
C SER A 426 -0.72 1.89 -18.80
N THR A 427 -1.14 1.53 -17.60
CA THR A 427 -0.31 1.58 -16.38
C THR A 427 0.30 0.22 -16.01
N GLN A 428 0.02 -0.81 -16.82
CA GLN A 428 0.58 -2.18 -16.67
C GLN A 428 1.66 -2.43 -17.71
#